data_05fb0dafd8d0dda7f113050cf4ce7078
#
_entry.id   05fb0dafd8d0dda7f113050cf4ce7078
#
_cell.length_a   1.000
_cell.length_b   1.000
_cell.length_c   1.000
_cell.angle_alpha   90.00
_cell.angle_beta   90.00
_cell.angle_gamma   90.00
#
_symmetry.space_group_name_H-M   'P 1'
#
loop_
_entity.id
_entity.type
_entity.pdbx_description
1 polymer ?
#
loop_
_entity_poly.entity_id
_entity_poly.type
_entity_poly.pdbx_seq_one_letter_code
_entity_poly.pdbx_strand_id
1 'polypeptide(L)'
;MKVAGVITEYNPFHNGHKYQLEQIKRQTSADYIVVVMSGDFVQRGEPAIIDKYERTRMALLSGADLVLELPSVFATASAEFFAGGGVSVLKNTGVVDMLCYGVESVDHELTKLVAGVLKNPPSEYSASLARLIQGGMSFPAARSRALCEYFRDTYDSASEKLDAFIASPNNILAIEYEKALMDCDITGFPIQRVGEGYHSTDSTSEFSSATAVRGVISTLIDIDKHNSITNMQLDNSWISTRFSQLIPSACTDILVNCILGGHIVFPDDISEMLYYRLLTGKDKGFAQYADCTKELSAKIVKNLSLIHISEPTRR
;
A
#
# COMPACT_ATOMS: atom_id res chain seq x y z
N MET A 1 10.42 23.88 15.87
CA MET A 1 10.39 22.41 15.75
C MET A 1 9.47 22.11 14.58
N LYS A 2 9.94 21.33 13.61
CA LYS A 2 9.23 21.00 12.38
C LYS A 2 9.09 19.49 12.27
N VAL A 3 7.87 18.99 12.19
CA VAL A 3 7.57 17.54 12.23
C VAL A 3 6.92 17.11 10.93
N ALA A 4 7.53 16.15 10.25
CA ALA A 4 6.99 15.53 9.05
C ALA A 4 6.26 14.21 9.39
N GLY A 5 5.08 14.02 8.83
CA GLY A 5 4.34 12.77 8.87
C GLY A 5 4.57 11.94 7.59
N VAL A 6 4.54 10.62 7.72
CA VAL A 6 4.55 9.67 6.59
C VAL A 6 3.52 8.58 6.85
N ILE A 7 2.72 8.21 5.85
CA ILE A 7 1.78 7.08 5.94
C ILE A 7 2.28 5.98 5.02
N THR A 8 2.40 4.73 5.53
CA THR A 8 3.12 3.67 4.82
C THR A 8 2.71 2.27 5.26
N GLU A 9 3.13 1.27 4.48
CA GLU A 9 3.02 -0.15 4.82
C GLU A 9 4.37 -0.75 5.27
N TYR A 10 5.47 -0.35 4.62
CA TYR A 10 6.79 -0.94 4.81
C TYR A 10 6.79 -2.48 4.76
N ASN A 11 6.32 -3.04 3.67
CA ASN A 11 6.08 -4.48 3.54
C ASN A 11 7.03 -5.21 2.56
N PRO A 12 8.32 -5.49 2.94
CA PRO A 12 9.04 -4.95 4.09
C PRO A 12 9.67 -3.57 3.83
N PHE A 13 10.36 -3.02 4.81
CA PHE A 13 11.18 -1.81 4.66
C PHE A 13 12.36 -2.08 3.71
N HIS A 14 12.65 -1.14 2.79
CA HIS A 14 13.71 -1.27 1.78
C HIS A 14 14.42 0.06 1.51
N ASN A 15 15.49 0.05 0.69
CA ASN A 15 16.31 1.23 0.40
C ASN A 15 15.51 2.42 -0.16
N GLY A 16 14.46 2.18 -0.95
CA GLY A 16 13.59 3.25 -1.43
C GLY A 16 12.84 3.98 -0.30
N HIS A 17 12.47 3.27 0.77
CA HIS A 17 11.85 3.88 1.95
C HIS A 17 12.87 4.70 2.75
N LYS A 18 14.09 4.18 2.93
CA LYS A 18 15.18 4.93 3.57
C LYS A 18 15.48 6.20 2.79
N TYR A 19 15.61 6.11 1.48
CA TYR A 19 15.79 7.27 0.61
C TYR A 19 14.67 8.31 0.82
N GLN A 20 13.41 7.87 0.89
CA GLN A 20 12.30 8.78 1.16
C GLN A 20 12.47 9.51 2.49
N LEU A 21 12.80 8.83 3.59
CA LEU A 21 13.04 9.46 4.90
C LEU A 21 14.19 10.47 4.85
N GLU A 22 15.29 10.15 4.15
CA GLU A 22 16.42 11.06 3.93
C GLU A 22 16.01 12.28 3.10
N GLN A 23 15.22 12.09 2.02
CA GLN A 23 14.70 13.21 1.23
C GLN A 23 13.78 14.12 2.03
N ILE A 24 12.93 13.56 2.90
CA ILE A 24 12.10 14.34 3.81
C ILE A 24 12.98 15.28 4.64
N LYS A 25 13.95 14.77 5.36
CA LYS A 25 14.85 15.60 6.19
C LYS A 25 15.59 16.65 5.36
N ARG A 26 16.07 16.27 4.17
CA ARG A 26 16.83 17.18 3.28
C ARG A 26 15.98 18.30 2.69
N GLN A 27 14.76 17.98 2.19
CA GLN A 27 13.95 18.95 1.44
C GLN A 27 13.07 19.81 2.34
N THR A 28 12.64 19.27 3.49
CA THR A 28 11.74 19.97 4.39
C THR A 28 12.46 20.58 5.59
N SER A 29 13.70 20.17 5.90
CA SER A 29 14.40 20.50 7.13
C SER A 29 13.61 20.10 8.38
N ALA A 30 12.87 18.98 8.31
CA ALA A 30 12.13 18.46 9.46
C ALA A 30 13.08 17.97 10.55
N ASP A 31 12.78 18.37 11.79
CA ASP A 31 13.52 17.92 12.98
C ASP A 31 13.17 16.46 13.30
N TYR A 32 11.89 16.07 13.12
CA TYR A 32 11.38 14.73 13.43
C TYR A 32 10.49 14.18 12.31
N ILE A 33 10.49 12.85 12.19
CA ILE A 33 9.61 12.11 11.29
C ILE A 33 8.72 11.18 12.09
N VAL A 34 7.40 11.39 12.00
CA VAL A 34 6.36 10.52 12.55
C VAL A 34 5.81 9.64 11.43
N VAL A 35 5.91 8.34 11.60
CA VAL A 35 5.40 7.35 10.64
C VAL A 35 4.09 6.77 11.17
N VAL A 36 3.04 6.76 10.34
CA VAL A 36 1.83 5.97 10.55
C VAL A 36 1.92 4.75 9.65
N MET A 37 2.03 3.58 10.24
CA MET A 37 2.32 2.33 9.53
C MET A 37 1.19 1.31 9.70
N SER A 38 0.81 0.64 8.61
CA SER A 38 -0.09 -0.51 8.66
C SER A 38 0.40 -1.56 9.66
N GLY A 39 -0.52 -2.14 10.43
CA GLY A 39 -0.26 -3.24 11.35
C GLY A 39 0.10 -4.54 10.60
N ASP A 40 -0.35 -5.69 11.11
CA ASP A 40 -0.02 -6.99 10.52
C ASP A 40 -0.79 -7.30 9.23
N PHE A 41 -1.75 -6.45 8.85
CA PHE A 41 -2.42 -6.48 7.56
C PHE A 41 -2.24 -5.15 6.84
N VAL A 42 -1.97 -5.23 5.56
CA VAL A 42 -1.72 -4.09 4.68
C VAL A 42 -2.92 -3.82 3.75
N GLN A 43 -2.84 -2.80 2.93
CA GLN A 43 -3.87 -2.46 1.95
C GLN A 43 -4.22 -3.68 1.09
N ARG A 44 -5.49 -3.83 0.73
CA ARG A 44 -6.07 -5.01 0.05
C ARG A 44 -6.25 -6.24 0.94
N GLY A 45 -5.96 -6.15 2.25
CA GLY A 45 -6.19 -7.22 3.22
C GLY A 45 -5.16 -8.34 3.20
N GLU A 46 -4.01 -8.13 2.58
CA GLU A 46 -2.91 -9.09 2.61
C GLU A 46 -2.19 -9.03 3.97
N PRO A 47 -1.66 -10.15 4.50
CA PRO A 47 -0.76 -10.12 5.65
C PRO A 47 0.55 -9.41 5.26
N ALA A 48 1.13 -8.67 6.19
CA ALA A 48 2.48 -8.17 6.04
C ALA A 48 3.47 -9.32 6.12
N ILE A 49 4.53 -9.28 5.29
CA ILE A 49 5.49 -10.40 5.17
C ILE A 49 6.25 -10.69 6.45
N ILE A 50 6.46 -9.67 7.29
CA ILE A 50 6.99 -9.77 8.66
C ILE A 50 6.12 -8.93 9.59
N ASP A 51 6.16 -9.23 10.89
CA ASP A 51 5.32 -8.58 11.88
C ASP A 51 5.58 -7.06 11.99
N LYS A 52 4.64 -6.35 12.58
CA LYS A 52 4.70 -4.89 12.72
C LYS A 52 5.84 -4.41 13.62
N TYR A 53 6.27 -5.18 14.59
CA TYR A 53 7.33 -4.77 15.52
C TYR A 53 8.69 -4.76 14.84
N GLU A 54 8.98 -5.78 14.02
CA GLU A 54 10.24 -5.83 13.27
C GLU A 54 10.24 -4.76 12.16
N ARG A 55 9.12 -4.49 11.49
CA ARG A 55 9.01 -3.38 10.54
C ARG A 55 9.17 -2.02 11.22
N THR A 56 8.64 -1.86 12.44
CA THR A 56 8.86 -0.66 13.26
C THR A 56 10.34 -0.47 13.57
N ARG A 57 11.05 -1.52 14.02
CA ARG A 57 12.49 -1.47 14.28
C ARG A 57 13.28 -1.06 13.04
N MET A 58 12.95 -1.62 11.87
CA MET A 58 13.58 -1.24 10.60
C MET A 58 13.38 0.25 10.28
N ALA A 59 12.17 0.78 10.47
CA ALA A 59 11.87 2.18 10.23
C ALA A 59 12.63 3.12 11.17
N LEU A 60 12.66 2.80 12.47
CA LEU A 60 13.40 3.58 13.48
C LEU A 60 14.90 3.58 13.22
N LEU A 61 15.50 2.43 12.91
CA LEU A 61 16.92 2.31 12.55
C LEU A 61 17.28 3.07 11.26
N SER A 62 16.28 3.36 10.44
CA SER A 62 16.45 4.03 9.14
C SER A 62 16.08 5.51 9.14
N GLY A 63 15.76 6.10 10.31
CA GLY A 63 15.59 7.55 10.45
C GLY A 63 14.18 8.04 10.75
N ALA A 64 13.21 7.15 11.01
CA ALA A 64 11.96 7.51 11.66
C ALA A 64 12.20 7.78 13.16
N ASP A 65 11.50 8.74 13.75
CA ASP A 65 11.62 9.10 15.16
C ASP A 65 10.49 8.51 16.02
N LEU A 66 9.31 8.32 15.41
CA LEU A 66 8.14 7.70 16.03
C LEU A 66 7.37 6.89 14.99
N VAL A 67 6.91 5.70 15.39
CA VAL A 67 6.02 4.88 14.56
C VAL A 67 4.71 4.65 15.31
N LEU A 68 3.60 4.99 14.67
CA LEU A 68 2.23 4.78 15.15
C LEU A 68 1.56 3.73 14.27
N GLU A 69 0.75 2.86 14.85
CA GLU A 69 0.00 1.87 14.09
C GLU A 69 -1.24 2.50 13.44
N LEU A 70 -1.41 2.31 12.13
CA LEU A 70 -2.69 2.58 11.47
C LEU A 70 -3.67 1.46 11.83
N PRO A 71 -4.82 1.77 12.44
CA PRO A 71 -5.81 0.75 12.77
C PRO A 71 -6.19 -0.10 11.55
N SER A 72 -6.31 -1.42 11.73
CA SER A 72 -6.50 -2.38 10.63
C SER A 72 -7.73 -2.09 9.77
N VAL A 73 -8.78 -1.51 10.35
CA VAL A 73 -9.99 -1.07 9.63
C VAL A 73 -9.69 -0.04 8.53
N PHE A 74 -8.66 0.78 8.70
CA PHE A 74 -8.18 1.72 7.68
C PHE A 74 -7.06 1.11 6.84
N ALA A 75 -6.16 0.36 7.46
CA ALA A 75 -5.01 -0.24 6.79
C ALA A 75 -5.40 -1.19 5.65
N THR A 76 -6.49 -1.94 5.80
CA THR A 76 -6.97 -2.92 4.80
C THR A 76 -8.00 -2.36 3.82
N ALA A 77 -8.42 -1.10 4.00
CA ALA A 77 -9.50 -0.49 3.24
C ALA A 77 -9.05 0.08 1.88
N SER A 78 -9.97 0.76 1.18
CA SER A 78 -9.66 1.48 -0.05
C SER A 78 -8.68 2.62 0.18
N ALA A 79 -8.07 3.14 -0.90
CA ALA A 79 -7.12 4.26 -0.84
C ALA A 79 -7.69 5.49 -0.11
N GLU A 80 -8.97 5.78 -0.28
CA GLU A 80 -9.66 6.88 0.40
C GLU A 80 -9.69 6.69 1.92
N PHE A 81 -10.11 5.52 2.40
CA PHE A 81 -10.17 5.24 3.84
C PHE A 81 -8.78 5.08 4.45
N PHE A 82 -7.84 4.48 3.71
CA PHE A 82 -6.44 4.39 4.12
C PHE A 82 -5.83 5.78 4.33
N ALA A 83 -5.98 6.65 3.34
CA ALA A 83 -5.47 8.02 3.42
C ALA A 83 -6.15 8.82 4.52
N GLY A 84 -7.50 8.78 4.59
CA GLY A 84 -8.26 9.49 5.61
C GLY A 84 -7.93 9.04 7.03
N GLY A 85 -7.80 7.71 7.24
CA GLY A 85 -7.39 7.14 8.54
C GLY A 85 -5.99 7.56 8.93
N GLY A 86 -5.02 7.47 8.00
CA GLY A 86 -3.64 7.88 8.25
C GLY A 86 -3.50 9.37 8.57
N VAL A 87 -4.15 10.24 7.79
CA VAL A 87 -4.19 11.69 8.04
C VAL A 87 -4.86 11.98 9.38
N SER A 88 -5.94 11.28 9.73
CA SER A 88 -6.61 11.43 11.02
C SER A 88 -5.69 11.08 12.19
N VAL A 89 -4.91 10.00 12.10
CA VAL A 89 -3.92 9.63 13.14
C VAL A 89 -2.89 10.75 13.28
N LEU A 90 -2.29 11.23 12.19
CA LEU A 90 -1.30 12.31 12.21
C LEU A 90 -1.88 13.60 12.80
N LYS A 91 -3.07 14.00 12.35
CA LYS A 91 -3.77 15.20 12.86
C LYS A 91 -3.98 15.13 14.36
N ASN A 92 -4.43 13.97 14.88
CA ASN A 92 -4.72 13.81 16.30
C ASN A 92 -3.47 13.75 17.20
N THR A 93 -2.26 13.64 16.63
CA THR A 93 -1.02 13.84 17.42
C THR A 93 -0.85 15.29 17.85
N GLY A 94 -1.40 16.23 17.09
CA GLY A 94 -1.29 17.68 17.35
C GLY A 94 0.10 18.27 17.15
N VAL A 95 1.06 17.51 16.59
CA VAL A 95 2.47 17.93 16.44
C VAL A 95 2.99 17.89 15.01
N VAL A 96 2.23 17.33 14.06
CA VAL A 96 2.67 17.16 12.66
C VAL A 96 2.32 18.40 11.85
N ASP A 97 3.33 18.98 11.20
CA ASP A 97 3.20 20.20 10.38
C ASP A 97 2.91 19.86 8.90
N MET A 98 3.44 18.73 8.41
CA MET A 98 3.29 18.32 7.02
C MET A 98 3.18 16.82 6.85
N LEU A 99 2.45 16.37 5.83
CA LEU A 99 2.43 14.99 5.35
C LEU A 99 3.31 14.87 4.10
N CYS A 100 4.38 14.07 4.20
CA CYS A 100 5.26 13.74 3.08
C CYS A 100 4.85 12.42 2.44
N TYR A 101 4.64 12.40 1.12
CA TYR A 101 4.22 11.21 0.38
C TYR A 101 4.95 11.07 -0.95
N GLY A 102 5.19 9.83 -1.37
CA GLY A 102 5.86 9.52 -2.62
C GLY A 102 4.93 9.64 -3.83
N VAL A 103 5.38 10.28 -4.91
CA VAL A 103 4.68 10.39 -6.19
C VAL A 103 5.58 9.95 -7.34
N GLU A 104 5.00 9.44 -8.42
CA GLU A 104 5.74 9.07 -9.63
C GLU A 104 6.01 10.28 -10.51
N SER A 105 5.09 11.26 -10.50
CA SER A 105 5.30 12.56 -11.13
C SER A 105 4.90 13.68 -10.17
N VAL A 106 5.80 14.64 -9.99
CA VAL A 106 5.55 15.80 -9.12
C VAL A 106 4.73 16.84 -9.90
N ASP A 107 3.42 16.75 -9.79
CA ASP A 107 2.48 17.78 -10.23
C ASP A 107 1.52 18.08 -9.07
N HIS A 108 2.00 18.91 -8.13
CA HIS A 108 1.28 19.22 -6.90
C HIS A 108 0.00 20.02 -7.17
N GLU A 109 0.03 20.90 -8.17
CA GLU A 109 -1.14 21.70 -8.57
C GLU A 109 -2.24 20.79 -9.14
N LEU A 110 -1.87 19.89 -10.05
CA LEU A 110 -2.82 18.90 -10.59
C LEU A 110 -3.36 17.98 -9.50
N THR A 111 -2.50 17.52 -8.57
CA THR A 111 -2.92 16.68 -7.43
C THR A 111 -3.99 17.39 -6.60
N LYS A 112 -3.77 18.65 -6.21
CA LYS A 112 -4.72 19.45 -5.44
C LYS A 112 -6.00 19.75 -6.21
N LEU A 113 -5.88 20.03 -7.49
CA LEU A 113 -7.04 20.32 -8.34
C LEU A 113 -7.96 19.09 -8.44
N VAL A 114 -7.39 17.91 -8.70
CA VAL A 114 -8.16 16.65 -8.74
C VAL A 114 -8.75 16.33 -7.36
N ALA A 115 -7.97 16.50 -6.29
CA ALA A 115 -8.44 16.30 -4.92
C ALA A 115 -9.63 17.23 -4.58
N GLY A 116 -9.60 18.50 -5.06
CA GLY A 116 -10.69 19.47 -4.89
C GLY A 116 -11.98 19.04 -5.58
N VAL A 117 -11.90 18.55 -6.81
CA VAL A 117 -13.04 17.98 -7.56
C VAL A 117 -13.63 16.79 -6.83
N LEU A 118 -12.80 15.91 -6.29
CA LEU A 118 -13.25 14.72 -5.56
C LEU A 118 -13.79 15.04 -4.16
N LYS A 119 -13.33 16.12 -3.53
CA LYS A 119 -13.83 16.58 -2.23
C LYS A 119 -15.19 17.22 -2.34
N ASN A 120 -15.38 18.08 -3.36
CA ASN A 120 -16.59 18.82 -3.64
C ASN A 120 -17.01 18.58 -5.10
N PRO A 121 -17.64 17.42 -5.39
CA PRO A 121 -17.90 16.99 -6.76
C PRO A 121 -18.83 17.97 -7.51
N PRO A 122 -18.39 18.58 -8.62
CA PRO A 122 -19.26 19.37 -9.48
C PRO A 122 -20.39 18.52 -10.07
N SER A 123 -21.50 19.18 -10.45
CA SER A 123 -22.68 18.53 -11.02
C SER A 123 -22.36 17.74 -12.30
N GLU A 124 -21.51 18.29 -13.15
CA GLU A 124 -21.08 17.71 -14.43
C GLU A 124 -20.29 16.41 -14.21
N TYR A 125 -19.32 16.45 -13.27
CA TYR A 125 -18.57 15.26 -12.86
C TYR A 125 -19.48 14.18 -12.27
N SER A 126 -20.39 14.57 -11.36
CA SER A 126 -21.32 13.65 -10.69
C SER A 126 -22.28 12.99 -11.69
N ALA A 127 -22.78 13.73 -12.67
CA ALA A 127 -23.65 13.22 -13.72
C ALA A 127 -22.90 12.23 -14.64
N SER A 128 -21.67 12.56 -15.04
CA SER A 128 -20.83 11.65 -15.84
C SER A 128 -20.52 10.36 -15.08
N LEU A 129 -20.11 10.44 -13.81
CA LEU A 129 -19.85 9.28 -12.97
C LEU A 129 -21.08 8.36 -12.86
N ALA A 130 -22.26 8.93 -12.57
CA ALA A 130 -23.50 8.17 -12.46
C ALA A 130 -23.84 7.46 -13.77
N ARG A 131 -23.73 8.16 -14.91
CA ARG A 131 -23.97 7.61 -16.26
C ARG A 131 -23.04 6.42 -16.56
N LEU A 132 -21.76 6.53 -16.23
CA LEU A 132 -20.75 5.49 -16.48
C LEU A 132 -21.02 4.24 -15.63
N ILE A 133 -21.38 4.42 -14.34
CA ILE A 133 -21.74 3.32 -13.45
C ILE A 133 -23.02 2.61 -13.93
N GLN A 134 -24.06 3.36 -14.34
CA GLN A 134 -25.28 2.80 -14.91
C GLN A 134 -25.01 2.03 -16.21
N GLY A 135 -23.98 2.44 -16.97
CA GLY A 135 -23.49 1.73 -18.15
C GLY A 135 -22.73 0.44 -17.84
N GLY A 136 -22.61 0.03 -16.56
CA GLY A 136 -21.96 -1.22 -16.14
C GLY A 136 -20.45 -1.10 -15.91
N MET A 137 -19.89 0.10 -15.92
CA MET A 137 -18.47 0.32 -15.61
C MET A 137 -18.21 0.16 -14.11
N SER A 138 -17.08 -0.45 -13.73
CA SER A 138 -16.67 -0.52 -12.32
C SER A 138 -16.42 0.88 -11.76
N PHE A 139 -16.68 1.08 -10.45
CA PHE A 139 -16.51 2.39 -9.82
C PHE A 139 -15.12 3.01 -10.04
N PRO A 140 -13.98 2.29 -9.89
CA PRO A 140 -12.66 2.88 -10.14
C PRO A 140 -12.49 3.35 -11.60
N ALA A 141 -12.94 2.57 -12.56
CA ALA A 141 -12.86 2.92 -13.99
C ALA A 141 -13.81 4.08 -14.34
N ALA A 142 -15.03 4.08 -13.79
CA ALA A 142 -15.99 5.16 -13.99
C ALA A 142 -15.49 6.48 -13.39
N ARG A 143 -14.91 6.43 -12.18
CA ARG A 143 -14.31 7.59 -11.50
C ARG A 143 -13.17 8.20 -12.33
N SER A 144 -12.24 7.37 -12.80
CA SER A 144 -11.12 7.81 -13.65
C SER A 144 -11.64 8.48 -14.92
N ARG A 145 -12.56 7.81 -15.62
CA ARG A 145 -13.13 8.35 -16.87
C ARG A 145 -13.95 9.62 -16.67
N ALA A 146 -14.75 9.70 -15.61
CA ALA A 146 -15.52 10.91 -15.30
C ALA A 146 -14.61 12.11 -14.99
N LEU A 147 -13.48 11.89 -14.30
CA LEU A 147 -12.45 12.92 -14.10
C LEU A 147 -11.90 13.40 -15.44
N CYS A 148 -11.49 12.49 -16.31
CA CYS A 148 -10.93 12.86 -17.62
C CYS A 148 -11.94 13.61 -18.49
N GLU A 149 -13.22 13.21 -18.51
CA GLU A 149 -14.28 13.93 -19.20
C GLU A 149 -14.45 15.35 -18.63
N TYR A 150 -14.57 15.48 -17.30
CA TYR A 150 -14.72 16.77 -16.63
C TYR A 150 -13.54 17.72 -16.89
N PHE A 151 -12.31 17.21 -16.78
CA PHE A 151 -11.11 18.03 -16.99
C PHE A 151 -10.91 18.43 -18.46
N ARG A 152 -11.28 17.56 -19.41
CA ARG A 152 -11.24 17.88 -20.85
C ARG A 152 -12.19 19.03 -21.19
N ASP A 153 -13.38 19.01 -20.60
CA ASP A 153 -14.39 20.00 -20.88
C ASP A 153 -14.12 21.35 -20.18
N THR A 154 -13.36 21.32 -19.06
CA THR A 154 -13.11 22.49 -18.22
C THR A 154 -11.70 23.07 -18.39
N TYR A 155 -10.71 22.24 -18.74
CA TYR A 155 -9.29 22.58 -18.81
C TYR A 155 -8.64 22.01 -20.08
N ASP A 156 -8.63 22.76 -21.15
CA ASP A 156 -8.32 22.38 -22.54
C ASP A 156 -6.98 21.66 -22.83
N SER A 157 -6.08 21.50 -21.86
CA SER A 157 -4.71 21.00 -22.08
C SER A 157 -4.29 19.76 -21.25
N ALA A 158 -5.16 19.20 -20.42
CA ALA A 158 -4.75 18.27 -19.39
C ALA A 158 -5.09 16.77 -19.64
N SER A 159 -5.81 16.41 -20.71
CA SER A 159 -6.45 15.09 -20.77
C SER A 159 -5.49 13.90 -20.88
N GLU A 160 -4.45 13.96 -21.73
CA GLU A 160 -3.51 12.83 -21.90
C GLU A 160 -2.59 12.64 -20.68
N LYS A 161 -2.14 13.77 -20.09
CA LYS A 161 -1.33 13.74 -18.88
C LYS A 161 -2.13 13.26 -17.67
N LEU A 162 -3.42 13.62 -17.61
CA LEU A 162 -4.31 13.25 -16.52
C LEU A 162 -4.57 11.75 -16.51
N ASP A 163 -4.83 11.11 -17.66
CA ASP A 163 -5.09 9.67 -17.75
C ASP A 163 -3.91 8.86 -17.16
N ALA A 164 -2.68 9.20 -17.53
CA ALA A 164 -1.48 8.57 -16.99
C ALA A 164 -1.29 8.88 -15.50
N PHE A 165 -1.60 10.13 -15.08
CA PHE A 165 -1.46 10.57 -13.69
C PHE A 165 -2.39 9.81 -12.75
N ILE A 166 -3.67 9.69 -13.08
CA ILE A 166 -4.69 9.02 -12.24
C ILE A 166 -4.66 7.49 -12.36
N ALA A 167 -3.91 6.92 -13.33
CA ALA A 167 -3.68 5.47 -13.42
C ALA A 167 -2.59 4.98 -12.46
N SER A 168 -1.73 5.87 -11.97
CA SER A 168 -0.60 5.53 -11.10
C SER A 168 -1.06 5.33 -9.64
N PRO A 169 -0.75 4.17 -9.00
CA PRO A 169 -1.17 3.88 -7.64
C PRO A 169 -0.70 4.90 -6.60
N ASN A 170 0.53 5.41 -6.71
CA ASN A 170 1.05 6.40 -5.77
C ASN A 170 0.41 7.78 -5.96
N ASN A 171 0.08 8.15 -7.21
CA ASN A 171 -0.63 9.40 -7.46
C ASN A 171 -2.10 9.32 -7.02
N ILE A 172 -2.74 8.14 -7.12
CA ILE A 172 -4.07 7.92 -6.52
C ILE A 172 -4.03 8.17 -5.01
N LEU A 173 -3.03 7.62 -4.31
CA LEU A 173 -2.86 7.87 -2.87
C LEU A 173 -2.55 9.33 -2.57
N ALA A 174 -1.72 9.99 -3.38
CA ALA A 174 -1.42 11.42 -3.24
C ALA A 174 -2.69 12.28 -3.33
N ILE A 175 -3.57 11.99 -4.29
CA ILE A 175 -4.87 12.66 -4.43
C ILE A 175 -5.73 12.46 -3.17
N GLU A 176 -5.82 11.23 -2.64
CA GLU A 176 -6.60 10.94 -1.44
C GLU A 176 -5.99 11.60 -0.19
N TYR A 177 -4.65 11.71 -0.09
CA TYR A 177 -3.99 12.47 0.97
C TYR A 177 -4.35 13.96 0.87
N GLU A 178 -4.19 14.59 -0.29
CA GLU A 178 -4.55 16.01 -0.46
C GLU A 178 -6.03 16.26 -0.17
N LYS A 179 -6.93 15.35 -0.57
CA LYS A 179 -8.35 15.43 -0.24
C LYS A 179 -8.61 15.40 1.28
N ALA A 180 -7.90 14.52 2.01
CA ALA A 180 -8.02 14.40 3.46
C ALA A 180 -7.40 15.60 4.20
N LEU A 181 -6.32 16.18 3.65
CA LEU A 181 -5.63 17.33 4.22
C LEU A 181 -6.44 18.63 4.15
N MET A 182 -7.42 18.73 3.25
CA MET A 182 -8.30 19.93 3.16
C MET A 182 -9.07 20.23 4.45
N ASP A 183 -9.21 19.26 5.36
CA ASP A 183 -9.93 19.42 6.64
C ASP A 183 -8.97 19.62 7.84
N CYS A 184 -7.69 19.93 7.61
CA CYS A 184 -6.71 20.10 8.69
C CYS A 184 -5.58 21.07 8.32
N ASP A 185 -4.80 21.49 9.32
CA ASP A 185 -3.70 22.43 9.17
C ASP A 185 -2.37 21.77 8.73
N ILE A 186 -2.39 20.48 8.40
CA ILE A 186 -1.22 19.75 7.89
C ILE A 186 -1.09 20.03 6.39
N THR A 187 0.11 20.41 5.94
CA THR A 187 0.37 20.69 4.52
C THR A 187 0.89 19.45 3.81
N GLY A 188 0.43 19.20 2.56
CA GLY A 188 0.95 18.12 1.71
C GLY A 188 2.33 18.48 1.14
N PHE A 189 3.26 17.52 1.13
CA PHE A 189 4.59 17.65 0.56
C PHE A 189 4.93 16.42 -0.31
N PRO A 190 4.76 16.51 -1.63
CA PRO A 190 5.09 15.40 -2.54
C PRO A 190 6.61 15.24 -2.67
N ILE A 191 7.08 13.99 -2.63
CA ILE A 191 8.48 13.61 -2.88
C ILE A 191 8.51 12.71 -4.10
N GLN A 192 9.30 13.07 -5.09
CA GLN A 192 9.47 12.25 -6.28
C GLN A 192 10.15 10.93 -5.93
N ARG A 193 9.53 9.84 -6.33
CA ARG A 193 10.11 8.50 -6.21
C ARG A 193 11.25 8.35 -7.22
N VAL A 194 12.30 7.68 -6.79
CA VAL A 194 13.44 7.31 -7.65
C VAL A 194 13.47 5.80 -7.74
N GLY A 195 13.76 5.26 -8.91
CA GLY A 195 13.81 3.83 -9.19
C GLY A 195 12.69 3.36 -10.12
N GLU A 196 12.57 2.05 -10.27
CA GLU A 196 11.56 1.44 -11.12
C GLU A 196 10.14 1.55 -10.53
N GLY A 197 9.13 1.52 -11.42
CA GLY A 197 7.72 1.68 -11.06
C GLY A 197 7.23 0.66 -10.03
N TYR A 198 6.11 0.95 -9.40
CA TYR A 198 5.48 0.18 -8.30
C TYR A 198 5.34 -1.33 -8.58
N HIS A 199 5.19 -1.73 -9.84
CA HIS A 199 5.02 -3.12 -10.26
C HIS A 199 6.31 -3.79 -10.73
N SER A 200 7.48 -3.14 -10.65
CA SER A 200 8.74 -3.77 -11.05
C SER A 200 9.08 -4.94 -10.14
N THR A 201 9.40 -6.07 -10.75
CA THR A 201 9.93 -7.27 -10.10
C THR A 201 11.45 -7.35 -10.20
N ASP A 202 12.11 -6.33 -10.79
CA ASP A 202 13.56 -6.30 -10.92
C ASP A 202 14.21 -6.06 -9.55
N SER A 203 15.03 -7.01 -9.12
CA SER A 203 15.78 -6.97 -7.87
C SER A 203 17.23 -6.48 -8.04
N THR A 204 17.59 -6.04 -9.24
CA THR A 204 18.97 -5.61 -9.56
C THR A 204 19.17 -4.10 -9.37
N SER A 205 18.10 -3.32 -9.27
CA SER A 205 18.19 -1.87 -9.05
C SER A 205 18.40 -1.52 -7.57
N GLU A 206 19.14 -0.45 -7.29
CA GLU A 206 19.39 0.07 -5.93
C GLU A 206 18.08 0.43 -5.19
N PHE A 207 17.02 0.74 -5.93
CA PHE A 207 15.70 1.13 -5.40
C PHE A 207 14.61 0.12 -5.82
N SER A 208 14.88 -1.15 -5.58
CA SER A 208 13.91 -2.22 -5.84
C SER A 208 12.61 -2.01 -5.05
N SER A 209 11.48 -2.46 -5.61
CA SER A 209 10.18 -2.36 -4.97
C SER A 209 10.03 -3.38 -3.80
N ALA A 210 9.10 -3.11 -2.88
CA ALA A 210 8.74 -4.08 -1.83
C ALA A 210 8.31 -5.43 -2.43
N THR A 211 7.66 -5.42 -3.59
CA THR A 211 7.28 -6.64 -4.34
C THR A 211 8.49 -7.43 -4.79
N ALA A 212 9.53 -6.75 -5.30
CA ALA A 212 10.78 -7.42 -5.67
C ALA A 212 11.47 -8.05 -4.44
N VAL A 213 11.51 -7.34 -3.31
CA VAL A 213 12.06 -7.89 -2.06
C VAL A 213 11.29 -9.12 -1.60
N ARG A 214 9.94 -9.09 -1.62
CA ARG A 214 9.11 -10.27 -1.29
C ARG A 214 9.35 -11.43 -2.24
N GLY A 215 9.56 -11.17 -3.54
CA GLY A 215 9.92 -12.19 -4.53
C GLY A 215 11.25 -12.88 -4.20
N VAL A 216 12.27 -12.13 -3.78
CA VAL A 216 13.54 -12.70 -3.32
C VAL A 216 13.34 -13.58 -2.08
N ILE A 217 12.56 -13.13 -1.09
CA ILE A 217 12.24 -13.91 0.12
C ILE A 217 11.54 -15.22 -0.25
N SER A 218 10.52 -15.18 -1.12
CA SER A 218 9.81 -16.36 -1.59
C SER A 218 10.75 -17.37 -2.24
N THR A 219 11.62 -16.91 -3.14
CA THR A 219 12.62 -17.76 -3.81
C THR A 219 13.56 -18.43 -2.81
N LEU A 220 13.99 -17.71 -1.76
CA LEU A 220 14.87 -18.25 -0.73
C LEU A 220 14.19 -19.36 0.09
N ILE A 221 12.94 -19.16 0.49
CA ILE A 221 12.18 -20.13 1.27
C ILE A 221 11.86 -21.37 0.43
N ASP A 222 11.57 -21.21 -0.86
CA ASP A 222 11.35 -22.34 -1.78
C ASP A 222 12.64 -23.15 -1.98
N ILE A 223 13.80 -22.49 -2.10
CA ILE A 223 15.10 -23.15 -2.14
C ILE A 223 15.34 -23.95 -0.86
N ASP A 224 15.05 -23.39 0.34
CA ASP A 224 15.22 -24.07 1.62
C ASP A 224 14.32 -25.31 1.73
N LYS A 225 13.05 -25.20 1.35
CA LYS A 225 12.11 -26.33 1.28
C LYS A 225 12.62 -27.46 0.35
N HIS A 226 13.25 -27.13 -0.76
CA HIS A 226 13.81 -28.11 -1.69
C HIS A 226 15.19 -28.63 -1.22
N ASN A 227 15.98 -27.80 -0.53
CA ASN A 227 17.31 -28.14 -0.04
C ASN A 227 17.31 -29.00 1.25
N SER A 228 16.17 -29.13 1.92
CA SER A 228 16.00 -30.18 2.94
C SER A 228 16.27 -31.58 2.37
N ILE A 229 16.30 -31.72 1.01
CA ILE A 229 16.68 -32.91 0.27
C ILE A 229 18.18 -32.92 -0.05
N THR A 230 18.88 -31.78 -0.06
CA THR A 230 20.28 -31.66 -0.58
C THR A 230 21.32 -31.25 0.46
N ASN A 231 20.97 -31.13 1.76
CA ASN A 231 21.88 -30.73 2.86
C ASN A 231 22.54 -29.33 2.69
N MET A 232 22.00 -28.44 1.89
CA MET A 232 22.51 -27.10 1.72
C MET A 232 21.80 -26.18 2.72
N GLN A 233 22.41 -25.92 3.88
CA GLN A 233 21.90 -24.98 4.87
C GLN A 233 22.06 -23.55 4.38
N LEU A 234 20.96 -22.77 4.42
CA LEU A 234 21.02 -21.32 4.25
C LEU A 234 21.78 -20.74 5.46
N ASP A 235 22.93 -20.11 5.21
CA ASP A 235 23.66 -19.41 6.26
C ASP A 235 23.38 -17.89 6.24
N ASN A 236 23.64 -17.25 7.38
CA ASN A 236 23.43 -15.83 7.55
C ASN A 236 24.17 -14.98 6.51
N SER A 237 25.38 -15.37 6.13
CA SER A 237 26.24 -14.58 5.26
C SER A 237 25.70 -14.59 3.81
N TRP A 238 25.22 -15.73 3.36
CA TRP A 238 24.64 -15.87 2.03
C TRP A 238 23.32 -15.08 1.90
N ILE A 239 22.43 -15.20 2.89
CA ILE A 239 21.17 -14.43 2.93
C ILE A 239 21.47 -12.93 2.99
N SER A 240 22.37 -12.50 3.90
CA SER A 240 22.74 -11.09 4.03
C SER A 240 23.28 -10.50 2.74
N THR A 241 24.12 -11.24 2.02
CA THR A 241 24.65 -10.81 0.71
C THR A 241 23.53 -10.57 -0.31
N ARG A 242 22.50 -11.43 -0.31
CA ARG A 242 21.37 -11.32 -1.24
C ARG A 242 20.54 -10.05 -1.02
N PHE A 243 20.43 -9.59 0.22
CA PHE A 243 19.67 -8.39 0.58
C PHE A 243 20.48 -7.11 0.69
N SER A 244 21.82 -7.17 0.60
CA SER A 244 22.72 -6.03 0.82
C SER A 244 22.43 -4.81 -0.06
N GLN A 245 21.88 -5.02 -1.25
CA GLN A 245 21.50 -3.95 -2.19
C GLN A 245 20.01 -3.58 -2.11
N LEU A 246 19.18 -4.37 -1.46
CA LEU A 246 17.74 -4.21 -1.46
C LEU A 246 17.22 -3.48 -0.21
N ILE A 247 17.85 -3.75 0.93
CA ILE A 247 17.44 -3.18 2.21
C ILE A 247 18.63 -2.49 2.90
N PRO A 248 18.37 -1.51 3.78
CA PRO A 248 19.44 -0.86 4.52
C PRO A 248 20.25 -1.86 5.35
N SER A 249 21.57 -1.69 5.40
CA SER A 249 22.47 -2.57 6.16
C SER A 249 22.06 -2.74 7.63
N ALA A 250 21.59 -1.67 8.27
CA ALA A 250 21.07 -1.71 9.64
C ALA A 250 19.82 -2.60 9.83
N CYS A 251 19.12 -2.94 8.73
CA CYS A 251 17.90 -3.76 8.75
C CYS A 251 18.16 -5.22 8.33
N THR A 252 19.36 -5.53 7.83
CA THR A 252 19.67 -6.85 7.26
C THR A 252 19.52 -7.96 8.29
N ASP A 253 20.10 -7.79 9.48
CA ASP A 253 20.04 -8.81 10.53
C ASP A 253 18.59 -9.08 11.00
N ILE A 254 17.75 -8.04 11.02
CA ILE A 254 16.32 -8.19 11.37
C ILE A 254 15.65 -9.12 10.37
N LEU A 255 15.79 -8.84 9.07
CA LEU A 255 15.16 -9.65 8.03
C LEU A 255 15.72 -11.07 7.99
N VAL A 256 17.04 -11.24 8.12
CA VAL A 256 17.69 -12.54 8.18
C VAL A 256 17.14 -13.37 9.34
N ASN A 257 17.03 -12.79 10.53
CA ASN A 257 16.47 -13.47 11.70
C ASN A 257 14.99 -13.86 11.50
N CYS A 258 14.19 -13.02 10.82
CA CYS A 258 12.82 -13.36 10.47
C CYS A 258 12.76 -14.55 9.50
N ILE A 259 13.62 -14.59 8.50
CA ILE A 259 13.68 -15.70 7.52
C ILE A 259 14.09 -17.00 8.22
N LEU A 260 15.20 -17.00 8.95
CA LEU A 260 15.73 -18.19 9.63
C LEU A 260 14.84 -18.66 10.79
N GLY A 261 14.16 -17.74 11.45
CA GLY A 261 13.22 -18.03 12.54
C GLY A 261 11.85 -18.52 12.06
N GLY A 262 11.60 -18.55 10.75
CA GLY A 262 10.30 -18.94 10.19
C GLY A 262 9.19 -17.91 10.47
N HIS A 263 9.54 -16.64 10.69
CA HIS A 263 8.60 -15.55 10.99
C HIS A 263 8.19 -14.78 9.71
N ILE A 264 8.12 -15.47 8.59
CA ILE A 264 7.67 -14.94 7.30
C ILE A 264 6.25 -15.43 7.05
N VAL A 265 5.36 -14.51 6.64
CA VAL A 265 3.97 -14.82 6.33
C VAL A 265 3.66 -14.39 4.91
N PHE A 266 3.22 -15.31 4.08
CA PHE A 266 2.72 -15.03 2.73
C PHE A 266 1.18 -15.00 2.71
N PRO A 267 0.57 -14.34 1.73
CA PRO A 267 -0.89 -14.31 1.60
C PRO A 267 -1.53 -15.71 1.60
N ASP A 268 -0.88 -16.71 1.03
CA ASP A 268 -1.42 -18.06 0.94
C ASP A 268 -1.37 -18.83 2.26
N ASP A 269 -0.50 -18.45 3.19
CA ASP A 269 -0.41 -19.10 4.52
C ASP A 269 -1.70 -18.96 5.35
N ILE A 270 -2.52 -17.92 5.06
CA ILE A 270 -3.81 -17.70 5.73
C ILE A 270 -5.00 -18.24 4.92
N SER A 271 -4.78 -18.77 3.72
CA SER A 271 -5.85 -19.17 2.79
C SER A 271 -6.75 -20.26 3.35
N GLU A 272 -6.18 -21.26 4.03
CA GLU A 272 -6.98 -22.34 4.65
C GLU A 272 -7.86 -21.82 5.80
N MET A 273 -7.34 -20.91 6.62
CA MET A 273 -8.12 -20.29 7.70
C MET A 273 -9.25 -19.42 7.16
N LEU A 274 -8.97 -18.64 6.11
CA LEU A 274 -9.97 -17.84 5.41
C LEU A 274 -11.03 -18.74 4.78
N TYR A 275 -10.63 -19.80 4.10
CA TYR A 275 -11.54 -20.77 3.48
C TYR A 275 -12.46 -21.42 4.53
N TYR A 276 -11.90 -21.86 5.66
CA TYR A 276 -12.68 -22.41 6.78
C TYR A 276 -13.73 -21.39 7.28
N ARG A 277 -13.34 -20.12 7.47
CA ARG A 277 -14.27 -19.05 7.89
C ARG A 277 -15.37 -18.80 6.87
N LEU A 278 -15.04 -18.83 5.59
CA LEU A 278 -16.02 -18.68 4.52
C LEU A 278 -17.01 -19.86 4.49
N LEU A 279 -16.52 -21.10 4.62
CA LEU A 279 -17.38 -22.28 4.68
C LEU A 279 -18.34 -22.25 5.86
N THR A 280 -17.85 -21.94 7.07
CA THR A 280 -18.66 -21.92 8.29
C THR A 280 -19.61 -20.73 8.36
N GLY A 281 -19.33 -19.65 7.61
CA GLY A 281 -20.16 -18.45 7.55
C GLY A 281 -21.20 -18.42 6.42
N LYS A 282 -21.13 -19.35 5.46
CA LYS A 282 -21.90 -19.28 4.20
C LYS A 282 -23.41 -19.14 4.38
N ASP A 283 -23.99 -19.81 5.41
CA ASP A 283 -25.45 -19.81 5.63
C ASP A 283 -25.96 -18.44 6.11
N LYS A 284 -25.12 -17.65 6.79
CA LYS A 284 -25.43 -16.26 7.21
C LYS A 284 -25.13 -15.24 6.12
N GLY A 285 -24.36 -15.64 5.09
CA GLY A 285 -23.80 -14.74 4.09
C GLY A 285 -22.75 -13.81 4.69
N PHE A 286 -22.27 -12.84 3.88
CA PHE A 286 -21.13 -11.98 4.21
C PHE A 286 -21.44 -10.47 4.12
N ALA A 287 -22.71 -10.11 3.86
CA ALA A 287 -23.11 -8.71 3.69
C ALA A 287 -23.01 -7.85 4.97
N GLN A 288 -22.74 -8.49 6.13
CA GLN A 288 -22.47 -7.78 7.39
C GLN A 288 -21.01 -7.27 7.51
N TYR A 289 -20.12 -7.71 6.65
CA TYR A 289 -18.74 -7.21 6.62
C TYR A 289 -18.64 -5.92 5.80
N ALA A 290 -17.74 -5.05 6.21
CA ALA A 290 -17.47 -3.81 5.47
C ALA A 290 -17.12 -4.10 4.01
N ASP A 291 -17.56 -3.24 3.10
CA ASP A 291 -17.35 -3.33 1.65
C ASP A 291 -17.90 -4.62 0.97
N CYS A 292 -18.65 -5.44 1.69
CA CYS A 292 -19.30 -6.63 1.13
C CYS A 292 -20.77 -6.36 0.83
N THR A 293 -21.08 -6.02 -0.44
CA THR A 293 -22.47 -5.85 -0.89
C THR A 293 -23.23 -7.18 -0.85
N LYS A 294 -24.57 -7.11 -0.89
CA LYS A 294 -25.42 -8.32 -0.98
C LYS A 294 -25.09 -9.15 -2.21
N GLU A 295 -24.82 -8.50 -3.34
CA GLU A 295 -24.45 -9.13 -4.61
C GLU A 295 -23.10 -9.85 -4.50
N LEU A 296 -22.09 -9.19 -3.88
CA LEU A 296 -20.79 -9.79 -3.65
C LEU A 296 -20.90 -10.97 -2.69
N SER A 297 -21.66 -10.83 -1.59
CA SER A 297 -21.93 -11.91 -0.65
C SER A 297 -22.54 -13.13 -1.35
N ALA A 298 -23.58 -12.93 -2.19
CA ALA A 298 -24.22 -13.99 -2.95
C ALA A 298 -23.24 -14.67 -3.93
N LYS A 299 -22.37 -13.89 -4.58
CA LYS A 299 -21.34 -14.43 -5.48
C LYS A 299 -20.30 -15.28 -4.73
N ILE A 300 -19.86 -14.84 -3.55
CA ILE A 300 -18.94 -15.62 -2.68
C ILE A 300 -19.59 -16.94 -2.28
N VAL A 301 -20.81 -16.91 -1.76
CA VAL A 301 -21.55 -18.12 -1.35
C VAL A 301 -21.73 -19.10 -2.50
N LYS A 302 -22.09 -18.61 -3.70
CA LYS A 302 -22.21 -19.43 -4.91
C LYS A 302 -20.89 -20.11 -5.27
N ASN A 303 -19.78 -19.37 -5.26
CA ASN A 303 -18.48 -19.92 -5.62
C ASN A 303 -18.00 -20.95 -4.61
N LEU A 304 -18.21 -20.73 -3.30
CA LEU A 304 -17.91 -21.72 -2.26
C LEU A 304 -18.67 -23.02 -2.46
N SER A 305 -19.92 -22.96 -2.94
CA SER A 305 -20.72 -24.15 -3.22
C SER A 305 -20.22 -24.94 -4.43
N LEU A 306 -19.55 -24.29 -5.39
CA LEU A 306 -18.99 -24.93 -6.58
C LEU A 306 -17.63 -25.61 -6.30
N ILE A 307 -16.86 -25.13 -5.32
CA ILE A 307 -15.56 -25.70 -4.97
C ILE A 307 -15.69 -27.12 -4.37
N HIS A 308 -16.83 -27.46 -3.79
CA HIS A 308 -17.11 -28.81 -3.33
C HIS A 308 -17.33 -29.85 -4.45
N ILE A 309 -17.43 -29.43 -5.71
CA ILE A 309 -17.69 -30.32 -6.85
C ILE A 309 -16.41 -30.64 -7.62
N SER A 310 -15.37 -29.85 -7.47
CA SER A 310 -14.04 -30.11 -8.04
C SER A 310 -13.04 -30.30 -6.91
N GLU A 311 -12.47 -31.50 -6.78
CA GLU A 311 -11.30 -31.70 -5.92
C GLU A 311 -10.22 -30.67 -6.30
N PRO A 312 -9.56 -30.04 -5.31
CA PRO A 312 -8.46 -29.16 -5.62
C PRO A 312 -7.36 -30.01 -6.24
N THR A 313 -7.16 -29.90 -7.53
CA THR A 313 -5.94 -30.41 -8.18
C THR A 313 -4.78 -29.64 -7.57
N ARG A 314 -4.10 -30.26 -6.61
CA ARG A 314 -2.78 -29.81 -6.14
C ARG A 314 -1.87 -29.77 -7.36
N ARG A 315 -1.51 -28.57 -7.79
CA ARG A 315 -0.36 -28.34 -8.66
C ARG A 315 0.77 -27.72 -7.85
#